data_948beec60b4fc153fde7eafc097ff513
#
_entry.id   948beec60b4fc153fde7eafc097ff513
#
_cell.length_a   1.000
_cell.length_b   1.000
_cell.length_c   1.000
_cell.angle_alpha   90.00
_cell.angle_beta   90.00
_cell.angle_gamma   90.00
#
_symmetry.space_group_name_H-M   'P 1'
#
loop_
_entity.id
_entity.type
_entity.pdbx_description
1 polymer ?
#
loop_
_entity_poly.entity_id
_entity_poly.type
_entity_poly.pdbx_seq_one_letter_code
_entity_poly.pdbx_strand_id
1 'polypeptide(L)'
;MSVPSTTLSPNPWARILDALEKKINRHSYDTWLKPTRYSHSSGGVLFVRVPTIEFRHAGDKYADLIQEAIDVLGLGFNDVKFVTPEDDPAATPVRHDGGLSAGGSSSGPSQSRFDWDGAAQLNPRYTFDAFVIGSGNQFAHAACQAVAERPSKAYNPLFLYGGVGMGKTHLMQAIGHEIKRRMPQAAICYCSSEKFTNDMINSLRYDKMTSFRDKFRNMDVLLIDDIQFLAQKERTQEEFFHTFNALHESMKQIVIASDRSPKELAEIEDRLRSRFEWGLIADIQPPDLETKVAILQKKAEQEKVTLPTDVALYVASNIRSNVRELEGALIRLVAHSSLIGAEITLPYAQQVLKNFIDSQARKVTIESIQKMVAEQFGLRLVEIKAKNNSRAIVYPRQIAMYLAKHLTEASLPEIGRQFGGKHHTTVLHSVEKIEELRKTDKDLNRLINKLTEQLGG
;
A
#
# COMPACT_ATOMS: atom_id res chain seq x y z
N MET A 1 -5.78 -25.88 -61.42
CA MET A 1 -4.55 -25.24 -60.93
C MET A 1 -4.79 -24.89 -59.45
N SER A 2 -4.26 -25.68 -58.59
CA SER A 2 -4.44 -25.62 -57.13
C SER A 2 -3.46 -24.56 -56.56
N VAL A 3 -3.98 -23.64 -55.76
CA VAL A 3 -3.18 -22.70 -55.02
C VAL A 3 -2.58 -23.42 -53.81
N PRO A 4 -1.28 -23.35 -53.49
CA PRO A 4 -0.71 -24.01 -52.36
C PRO A 4 -1.05 -23.24 -51.08
N SER A 5 -1.66 -23.93 -50.11
CA SER A 5 -1.88 -23.48 -48.75
C SER A 5 -0.53 -23.22 -48.07
N THR A 6 -0.27 -22.01 -47.70
CA THR A 6 0.88 -21.63 -46.88
C THR A 6 0.67 -22.16 -45.49
N THR A 7 1.31 -23.26 -45.14
CA THR A 7 1.41 -23.81 -43.77
C THR A 7 2.21 -22.81 -42.92
N LEU A 8 1.53 -22.08 -42.04
CA LEU A 8 2.14 -21.29 -40.98
C LEU A 8 3.02 -22.23 -40.14
N SER A 9 4.33 -22.01 -40.17
CA SER A 9 5.29 -22.68 -39.27
C SER A 9 4.85 -22.48 -37.83
N PRO A 10 4.69 -23.51 -37.00
CA PRO A 10 4.22 -23.35 -35.64
C PRO A 10 5.18 -22.46 -34.85
N ASN A 11 4.65 -21.45 -34.19
CA ASN A 11 5.38 -20.49 -33.36
C ASN A 11 6.31 -21.24 -32.38
N PRO A 12 7.65 -21.09 -32.48
CA PRO A 12 8.59 -21.83 -31.66
C PRO A 12 8.42 -21.59 -30.18
N TRP A 13 8.04 -20.35 -29.78
CA TRP A 13 7.78 -20.05 -28.37
C TRP A 13 6.54 -20.74 -27.82
N ALA A 14 5.50 -20.91 -28.59
CA ALA A 14 4.31 -21.65 -28.17
C ALA A 14 4.66 -23.13 -27.84
N ARG A 15 5.51 -23.76 -28.64
CA ARG A 15 5.97 -25.12 -28.38
C ARG A 15 6.81 -25.23 -27.09
N ILE A 16 7.63 -24.22 -26.80
CA ILE A 16 8.41 -24.14 -25.56
C ILE A 16 7.46 -23.96 -24.38
N LEU A 17 6.47 -23.09 -24.48
CA LEU A 17 5.46 -22.88 -23.41
C LEU A 17 4.70 -24.17 -23.10
N ASP A 18 4.27 -24.94 -24.10
CA ASP A 18 3.58 -26.23 -23.92
C ASP A 18 4.46 -27.26 -23.19
N ALA A 19 5.77 -27.25 -23.44
CA ALA A 19 6.72 -28.11 -22.74
C ALA A 19 6.95 -27.66 -21.28
N LEU A 20 6.96 -26.35 -21.02
CA LEU A 20 7.16 -25.77 -19.69
C LEU A 20 5.92 -25.89 -18.81
N GLU A 21 4.71 -25.87 -19.36
CA GLU A 21 3.46 -26.02 -18.61
C GLU A 21 3.42 -27.30 -17.77
N LYS A 22 4.06 -28.37 -18.25
CA LYS A 22 4.13 -29.66 -17.56
C LYS A 22 5.22 -29.75 -16.48
N LYS A 23 6.18 -28.82 -16.50
CA LYS A 23 7.37 -28.83 -15.62
C LYS A 23 7.34 -27.75 -14.54
N ILE A 24 6.51 -26.73 -14.69
CA ILE A 24 6.45 -25.57 -13.79
C ILE A 24 5.11 -25.59 -13.05
N ASN A 25 5.12 -25.14 -11.79
CA ASN A 25 3.90 -24.97 -11.01
C ASN A 25 2.90 -24.09 -11.77
N ARG A 26 1.64 -24.55 -11.86
CA ARG A 26 0.57 -23.92 -12.64
C ARG A 26 0.40 -22.41 -12.32
N HIS A 27 0.46 -22.03 -11.06
CA HIS A 27 0.36 -20.62 -10.65
C HIS A 27 1.52 -19.78 -11.20
N SER A 28 2.75 -20.28 -11.11
CA SER A 28 3.93 -19.58 -11.65
C SER A 28 3.92 -19.54 -13.18
N TYR A 29 3.45 -20.57 -13.83
CA TYR A 29 3.30 -20.63 -15.29
C TYR A 29 2.26 -19.61 -15.78
N ASP A 30 1.06 -19.62 -15.21
CA ASP A 30 -0.02 -18.69 -15.57
C ASP A 30 0.36 -17.22 -15.33
N THR A 31 1.15 -16.94 -14.26
CA THR A 31 1.56 -15.58 -13.90
C THR A 31 2.71 -15.05 -14.76
N TRP A 32 3.75 -15.86 -15.02
CA TRP A 32 5.02 -15.34 -15.54
C TRP A 32 5.32 -15.73 -16.98
N LEU A 33 4.85 -16.88 -17.47
CA LEU A 33 5.20 -17.39 -18.79
C LEU A 33 4.06 -17.28 -19.80
N LYS A 34 2.85 -17.58 -19.41
CA LYS A 34 1.66 -17.52 -20.27
C LYS A 34 1.36 -16.15 -20.88
N PRO A 35 1.62 -15.00 -20.21
CA PRO A 35 1.44 -13.68 -20.81
C PRO A 35 2.47 -13.31 -21.88
N THR A 36 3.57 -14.09 -21.99
CA THR A 36 4.66 -13.80 -22.93
C THR A 36 4.30 -14.18 -24.37
N ARG A 37 4.89 -13.52 -25.35
CA ARG A 37 4.61 -13.72 -26.78
C ARG A 37 5.91 -13.81 -27.59
N TYR A 38 5.92 -14.63 -28.62
CA TYR A 38 7.00 -14.64 -29.61
C TYR A 38 7.11 -13.26 -30.29
N SER A 39 8.30 -12.74 -30.43
CA SER A 39 8.58 -11.55 -31.23
C SER A 39 9.23 -11.93 -32.56
N HIS A 40 10.49 -12.28 -32.53
CA HIS A 40 11.27 -12.68 -33.70
C HIS A 40 12.43 -13.58 -33.30
N SER A 41 13.18 -14.08 -34.27
CA SER A 41 14.45 -14.80 -34.02
C SER A 41 15.53 -14.22 -34.91
N SER A 42 16.74 -14.07 -34.38
CA SER A 42 17.89 -13.54 -35.10
C SER A 42 19.19 -14.13 -34.57
N GLY A 43 20.07 -14.59 -35.46
CA GLY A 43 21.40 -15.10 -35.08
C GLY A 43 21.40 -16.27 -34.09
N GLY A 44 20.38 -17.15 -34.11
CA GLY A 44 20.28 -18.25 -33.15
C GLY A 44 19.71 -17.86 -31.80
N VAL A 45 19.27 -16.61 -31.64
CA VAL A 45 18.61 -16.10 -30.41
C VAL A 45 17.12 -15.94 -30.68
N LEU A 46 16.31 -16.43 -29.73
CA LEU A 46 14.85 -16.29 -29.73
C LEU A 46 14.45 -15.06 -28.91
N PHE A 47 13.75 -14.09 -29.51
CA PHE A 47 13.26 -12.90 -28.83
C PHE A 47 11.79 -13.09 -28.44
N VAL A 48 11.52 -12.94 -27.15
CA VAL A 48 10.20 -13.12 -26.53
C VAL A 48 9.72 -11.81 -25.95
N ARG A 49 8.58 -11.33 -26.42
CA ARG A 49 7.96 -10.10 -25.92
C ARG A 49 7.28 -10.36 -24.58
N VAL A 50 7.56 -9.49 -23.61
CA VAL A 50 6.99 -9.52 -22.26
C VAL A 50 6.15 -8.29 -21.98
N PRO A 51 5.08 -8.37 -21.17
CA PRO A 51 4.22 -7.24 -20.86
C PRO A 51 4.93 -6.09 -20.16
N THR A 52 5.81 -6.39 -19.20
CA THR A 52 6.57 -5.41 -18.40
C THR A 52 7.99 -5.90 -18.14
N ILE A 53 8.86 -4.99 -17.70
CA ILE A 53 10.28 -5.28 -17.45
C ILE A 53 10.50 -6.33 -16.35
N GLU A 54 9.55 -6.45 -15.41
CA GLU A 54 9.61 -7.43 -14.32
C GLU A 54 9.56 -8.88 -14.82
N PHE A 55 8.96 -9.11 -15.98
CA PHE A 55 8.92 -10.43 -16.61
C PHE A 55 10.29 -10.90 -17.12
N ARG A 56 11.30 -10.04 -17.24
CA ARG A 56 12.68 -10.43 -17.56
C ARG A 56 13.25 -11.37 -16.49
N HIS A 57 12.89 -11.17 -15.23
CA HIS A 57 13.25 -12.07 -14.14
C HIS A 57 12.73 -13.50 -14.33
N ALA A 58 11.63 -13.68 -15.03
CA ALA A 58 11.15 -15.01 -15.35
C ALA A 58 12.09 -15.73 -16.35
N GLY A 59 12.68 -14.97 -17.30
CA GLY A 59 13.71 -15.47 -18.20
C GLY A 59 14.92 -16.04 -17.44
N ASP A 60 15.46 -15.25 -16.51
CA ASP A 60 16.61 -15.65 -15.70
C ASP A 60 16.27 -16.82 -14.77
N LYS A 61 15.11 -16.79 -14.14
CA LYS A 61 14.66 -17.80 -13.17
C LYS A 61 14.40 -19.17 -13.81
N TYR A 62 13.90 -19.19 -15.03
CA TYR A 62 13.53 -20.42 -15.75
C TYR A 62 14.46 -20.72 -16.94
N ALA A 63 15.64 -20.05 -17.01
CA ALA A 63 16.61 -20.18 -18.09
C ALA A 63 16.97 -21.65 -18.39
N ASP A 64 17.31 -22.42 -17.37
CA ASP A 64 17.69 -23.83 -17.49
C ASP A 64 16.55 -24.69 -18.07
N LEU A 65 15.32 -24.47 -17.62
CA LEU A 65 14.14 -25.20 -18.10
C LEU A 65 13.76 -24.81 -19.53
N ILE A 66 13.96 -23.53 -19.88
CA ILE A 66 13.74 -23.03 -21.24
C ILE A 66 14.78 -23.64 -22.18
N GLN A 67 16.05 -23.67 -21.79
CA GLN A 67 17.12 -24.28 -22.60
C GLN A 67 16.89 -25.78 -22.77
N GLU A 68 16.52 -26.50 -21.71
CA GLU A 68 16.17 -27.92 -21.80
C GLU A 68 15.01 -28.17 -22.77
N ALA A 69 13.99 -27.27 -22.76
CA ALA A 69 12.86 -27.39 -23.70
C ALA A 69 13.30 -27.14 -25.15
N ILE A 70 14.20 -26.19 -25.40
CA ILE A 70 14.78 -25.92 -26.72
C ILE A 70 15.52 -27.13 -27.25
N ASP A 71 16.35 -27.77 -26.42
CA ASP A 71 17.16 -28.92 -26.76
C ASP A 71 16.28 -30.14 -27.04
N VAL A 72 15.30 -30.44 -26.20
CA VAL A 72 14.35 -31.54 -26.39
C VAL A 72 13.48 -31.36 -27.63
N LEU A 73 13.10 -30.13 -27.97
CA LEU A 73 12.29 -29.82 -29.14
C LEU A 73 13.11 -29.66 -30.45
N GLY A 74 14.45 -29.70 -30.35
CA GLY A 74 15.35 -29.56 -31.50
C GLY A 74 15.21 -28.22 -32.25
N LEU A 75 14.96 -27.12 -31.54
CA LEU A 75 14.61 -25.83 -32.16
C LEU A 75 15.82 -25.03 -32.67
N GLY A 76 17.05 -25.43 -32.33
CA GLY A 76 18.29 -24.80 -32.84
C GLY A 76 18.57 -23.39 -32.35
N PHE A 77 17.97 -22.96 -31.26
CA PHE A 77 18.27 -21.69 -30.60
C PHE A 77 19.30 -21.91 -29.50
N ASN A 78 20.25 -20.96 -29.39
CA ASN A 78 21.31 -20.99 -28.39
C ASN A 78 21.01 -20.12 -27.16
N ASP A 79 20.05 -19.19 -27.27
CA ASP A 79 19.69 -18.26 -26.21
C ASP A 79 18.26 -17.73 -26.40
N VAL A 80 17.63 -17.29 -25.30
CA VAL A 80 16.30 -16.65 -25.29
C VAL A 80 16.37 -15.32 -24.58
N LYS A 81 16.00 -14.24 -25.28
CA LYS A 81 15.98 -12.89 -24.73
C LYS A 81 14.57 -12.37 -24.57
N PHE A 82 14.25 -11.95 -23.36
CA PHE A 82 12.97 -11.30 -23.02
C PHE A 82 13.07 -9.79 -23.30
N VAL A 83 12.23 -9.30 -24.20
CA VAL A 83 12.21 -7.90 -24.67
C VAL A 83 10.86 -7.27 -24.33
N THR A 84 10.88 -6.02 -23.89
CA THR A 84 9.66 -5.23 -23.71
C THR A 84 9.18 -4.71 -25.07
N PRO A 85 7.90 -4.27 -25.21
CA PRO A 85 7.41 -3.68 -26.47
C PRO A 85 8.24 -2.48 -26.96
N GLU A 86 8.91 -1.78 -26.03
CA GLU A 86 9.75 -0.60 -26.32
C GLU A 86 11.15 -0.98 -26.82
N ASP A 87 11.67 -2.12 -26.38
CA ASP A 87 13.00 -2.64 -26.75
C ASP A 87 12.95 -3.62 -27.94
N ASP A 88 11.77 -3.89 -28.49
CA ASP A 88 11.58 -4.86 -29.57
C ASP A 88 11.77 -4.20 -30.94
N PRO A 89 12.88 -4.44 -31.68
CA PRO A 89 13.13 -3.85 -32.97
C PRO A 89 12.14 -4.27 -34.08
N ALA A 90 11.31 -5.31 -33.80
CA ALA A 90 10.26 -5.78 -34.70
C ALA A 90 8.88 -5.14 -34.43
N ALA A 91 8.76 -4.24 -33.45
CA ALA A 91 7.53 -3.49 -33.17
C ALA A 91 7.37 -2.39 -34.25
N THR A 92 6.46 -2.59 -35.21
CA THR A 92 6.06 -1.54 -36.18
C THR A 92 5.37 -0.40 -35.42
N PRO A 93 5.81 0.87 -35.60
CA PRO A 93 5.13 2.01 -34.98
C PRO A 93 3.76 2.20 -35.63
N VAL A 94 2.70 2.23 -34.86
CA VAL A 94 1.37 2.67 -35.30
C VAL A 94 1.45 4.16 -35.62
N ARG A 95 1.43 4.49 -36.92
CA ARG A 95 1.35 5.88 -37.40
C ARG A 95 -0.03 6.44 -37.06
N HIS A 96 -0.08 7.45 -36.21
CA HIS A 96 -1.12 8.46 -36.22
C HIS A 96 -0.68 9.56 -37.20
N ASP A 97 -1.41 9.69 -38.31
CA ASP A 97 -1.29 10.74 -39.30
C ASP A 97 -1.63 12.11 -38.72
N GLY A 98 -0.81 13.10 -39.02
CA GLY A 98 -1.19 14.51 -38.84
C GLY A 98 0.00 15.49 -38.80
N GLY A 99 0.57 15.90 -39.98
CA GLY A 99 0.99 17.28 -40.25
C GLY A 99 2.41 17.74 -39.98
N LEU A 100 3.26 17.69 -40.99
CA LEU A 100 4.27 18.68 -41.49
C LEU A 100 4.94 19.69 -40.53
N SER A 101 6.25 19.67 -40.35
CA SER A 101 7.19 20.57 -41.00
C SER A 101 8.66 20.33 -40.59
N ALA A 102 9.52 20.63 -41.55
CA ALA A 102 10.95 20.40 -41.62
C ALA A 102 11.80 21.33 -40.75
N GLY A 103 13.02 20.87 -40.47
CA GLY A 103 14.19 21.76 -40.41
C GLY A 103 15.16 21.54 -39.26
N GLY A 104 16.38 21.06 -39.57
CA GLY A 104 17.59 21.52 -38.87
C GLY A 104 18.30 20.57 -37.92
N SER A 105 19.30 19.92 -38.48
CA SER A 105 20.39 19.18 -37.85
C SER A 105 21.15 19.94 -36.75
N SER A 106 21.46 19.29 -35.64
CA SER A 106 22.82 19.36 -35.04
C SER A 106 23.03 18.18 -34.07
N SER A 107 23.98 17.35 -34.39
CA SER A 107 24.48 16.21 -33.65
C SER A 107 25.31 16.68 -32.44
N GLY A 108 24.80 16.36 -31.22
CA GLY A 108 25.56 16.29 -29.98
C GLY A 108 25.17 14.99 -29.26
N PRO A 109 26.06 14.36 -28.50
CA PRO A 109 25.73 13.10 -27.82
C PRO A 109 24.60 13.37 -26.81
N SER A 110 23.41 12.91 -27.12
CA SER A 110 22.28 12.97 -26.24
C SER A 110 22.57 12.06 -25.04
N GLN A 111 22.91 12.67 -23.90
CA GLN A 111 22.72 12.05 -22.61
C GLN A 111 21.29 11.52 -22.59
N SER A 112 21.15 10.21 -22.45
CA SER A 112 19.84 9.56 -22.25
C SER A 112 19.18 10.23 -21.04
N ARG A 113 18.24 11.14 -21.31
CA ARG A 113 17.28 11.56 -20.29
C ARG A 113 16.57 10.28 -19.87
N PHE A 114 16.85 9.82 -18.67
CA PHE A 114 16.03 8.81 -18.01
C PHE A 114 14.60 9.31 -18.07
N ASP A 115 13.69 8.53 -18.68
CA ASP A 115 12.27 8.84 -18.73
C ASP A 115 11.71 8.86 -17.31
N TRP A 116 11.57 10.05 -16.78
CA TRP A 116 11.01 10.34 -15.46
C TRP A 116 9.48 10.12 -15.38
N ASP A 117 8.83 9.85 -16.51
CA ASP A 117 7.39 9.57 -16.58
C ASP A 117 6.96 8.30 -15.81
N GLY A 118 7.90 7.43 -15.46
CA GLY A 118 7.66 6.31 -14.57
C GLY A 118 7.68 6.66 -13.06
N ALA A 119 8.06 7.88 -12.67
CA ALA A 119 8.37 8.21 -11.27
C ALA A 119 7.15 8.59 -10.42
N ALA A 120 6.04 9.00 -11.01
CA ALA A 120 4.84 9.35 -10.25
C ALA A 120 3.59 8.83 -10.95
N GLN A 121 3.31 7.54 -10.85
CA GLN A 121 1.96 7.05 -11.13
C GLN A 121 1.04 7.49 -9.98
N LEU A 122 0.64 8.77 -10.03
CA LEU A 122 -0.40 9.27 -9.14
C LEU A 122 -1.74 8.68 -9.57
N ASN A 123 -2.50 8.16 -8.62
CA ASN A 123 -3.84 7.66 -8.90
C ASN A 123 -4.76 8.82 -9.35
N PRO A 124 -5.32 8.80 -10.56
CA PRO A 124 -6.14 9.89 -11.08
C PRO A 124 -7.41 10.16 -10.25
N ARG A 125 -7.82 9.23 -9.40
CA ARG A 125 -8.96 9.38 -8.49
C ARG A 125 -8.63 10.18 -7.22
N TYR A 126 -7.35 10.41 -6.91
CA TYR A 126 -6.93 11.07 -5.66
C TYR A 126 -6.66 12.55 -5.91
N THR A 127 -7.74 13.30 -6.10
CA THR A 127 -7.72 14.76 -6.28
C THR A 127 -8.36 15.47 -5.09
N PHE A 128 -8.12 16.78 -4.92
CA PHE A 128 -8.79 17.56 -3.90
C PHE A 128 -10.31 17.59 -4.08
N ASP A 129 -10.79 17.66 -5.33
CA ASP A 129 -12.23 17.66 -5.64
C ASP A 129 -12.93 16.34 -5.28
N ALA A 130 -12.19 15.24 -5.29
CA ALA A 130 -12.70 13.93 -4.90
C ALA A 130 -12.65 13.69 -3.39
N PHE A 131 -11.93 14.53 -2.63
CA PHE A 131 -11.78 14.41 -1.20
C PHE A 131 -12.95 15.08 -0.47
N VAL A 132 -13.53 14.38 0.51
CA VAL A 132 -14.63 14.93 1.32
C VAL A 132 -14.07 15.55 2.58
N ILE A 133 -14.34 16.84 2.76
CA ILE A 133 -13.90 17.61 3.92
C ILE A 133 -14.92 17.43 5.05
N GLY A 134 -14.41 17.19 6.24
CA GLY A 134 -15.17 17.11 7.48
C GLY A 134 -14.38 17.70 8.65
N SER A 135 -14.98 17.74 9.83
CA SER A 135 -14.38 18.33 11.04
C SER A 135 -13.01 17.72 11.39
N GLY A 136 -12.83 16.42 11.15
CA GLY A 136 -11.61 15.68 11.48
C GLY A 136 -10.46 15.83 10.48
N ASN A 137 -10.65 16.44 9.31
CA ASN A 137 -9.63 16.52 8.26
C ASN A 137 -9.47 17.90 7.61
N GLN A 138 -10.28 18.87 8.00
CA GLN A 138 -10.31 20.22 7.40
C GLN A 138 -8.94 20.91 7.50
N PHE A 139 -8.26 20.81 8.65
CA PHE A 139 -6.95 21.39 8.83
C PHE A 139 -5.90 20.76 7.93
N ALA A 140 -5.85 19.42 7.87
CA ALA A 140 -4.93 18.70 7.01
C ALA A 140 -5.18 19.01 5.52
N HIS A 141 -6.46 19.08 5.12
CA HIS A 141 -6.85 19.45 3.75
C HIS A 141 -6.36 20.88 3.40
N ALA A 142 -6.60 21.86 4.25
CA ALA A 142 -6.17 23.25 4.05
C ALA A 142 -4.63 23.37 3.97
N ALA A 143 -3.90 22.62 4.83
CA ALA A 143 -2.45 22.56 4.79
C ALA A 143 -1.94 21.97 3.46
N CYS A 144 -2.57 20.88 2.97
CA CYS A 144 -2.26 20.28 1.69
C CYS A 144 -2.49 21.22 0.51
N GLN A 145 -3.60 21.97 0.51
CA GLN A 145 -3.88 22.98 -0.51
C GLN A 145 -2.84 24.10 -0.50
N ALA A 146 -2.48 24.63 0.68
CA ALA A 146 -1.46 25.67 0.80
C ALA A 146 -0.10 25.21 0.26
N VAL A 147 0.29 23.94 0.52
CA VAL A 147 1.52 23.34 -0.03
C VAL A 147 1.44 23.19 -1.54
N ALA A 148 0.30 22.74 -2.06
CA ALA A 148 0.10 22.57 -3.51
C ALA A 148 0.11 23.91 -4.26
N GLU A 149 -0.37 25.00 -3.63
CA GLU A 149 -0.35 26.35 -4.19
C GLU A 149 1.03 26.99 -4.19
N ARG A 150 1.79 26.79 -3.13
CA ARG A 150 3.12 27.39 -2.93
C ARG A 150 4.12 26.38 -2.42
N PRO A 151 4.55 25.41 -3.27
CA PRO A 151 5.50 24.38 -2.87
C PRO A 151 6.78 24.99 -2.29
N SER A 152 7.34 24.38 -1.27
CA SER A 152 8.53 24.78 -0.51
C SER A 152 8.45 26.12 0.25
N LYS A 153 7.42 26.91 0.00
CA LYS A 153 7.26 28.24 0.63
C LYS A 153 6.21 28.27 1.73
N ALA A 154 5.21 27.41 1.70
CA ALA A 154 4.17 27.37 2.71
C ALA A 154 4.63 26.58 3.96
N TYR A 155 4.73 25.28 3.81
CA TYR A 155 5.10 24.35 4.90
C TYR A 155 6.04 23.27 4.36
N ASN A 156 7.28 23.21 4.87
CA ASN A 156 8.28 22.24 4.41
C ASN A 156 9.16 21.75 5.57
N PRO A 157 9.11 20.46 5.94
CA PRO A 157 8.20 19.44 5.41
C PRO A 157 6.73 19.64 5.83
N LEU A 158 5.80 19.04 5.09
CA LEU A 158 4.45 18.78 5.57
C LEU A 158 4.38 17.33 6.05
N PHE A 159 4.01 17.13 7.30
CA PHE A 159 3.85 15.81 7.90
C PHE A 159 2.38 15.52 8.18
N LEU A 160 1.82 14.54 7.45
CA LEU A 160 0.44 14.07 7.57
C LEU A 160 0.40 12.82 8.44
N TYR A 161 -0.38 12.80 9.50
CA TYR A 161 -0.54 11.56 10.26
C TYR A 161 -2.00 11.28 10.62
N GLY A 162 -2.27 10.02 10.93
CA GLY A 162 -3.61 9.55 11.30
C GLY A 162 -3.74 8.06 11.09
N GLY A 163 -4.76 7.45 11.61
CA GLY A 163 -5.02 6.02 11.51
C GLY A 163 -5.00 5.47 10.09
N VAL A 164 -5.01 4.13 9.97
CA VAL A 164 -5.07 3.45 8.67
C VAL A 164 -6.39 3.79 7.97
N GLY A 165 -6.30 4.08 6.65
CA GLY A 165 -7.49 4.32 5.82
C GLY A 165 -8.21 5.65 6.08
N MET A 166 -7.53 6.67 6.65
CA MET A 166 -8.10 8.01 6.91
C MET A 166 -7.96 9.00 5.76
N GLY A 167 -7.33 8.62 4.65
CA GLY A 167 -7.18 9.48 3.47
C GLY A 167 -5.83 10.20 3.35
N LYS A 168 -4.80 9.84 4.14
CA LYS A 168 -3.44 10.41 4.04
C LYS A 168 -2.88 10.32 2.62
N THR A 169 -2.85 9.13 2.06
CA THR A 169 -2.39 8.86 0.68
C THR A 169 -3.17 9.67 -0.34
N HIS A 170 -4.49 9.82 -0.15
CA HIS A 170 -5.34 10.62 -1.02
C HIS A 170 -4.91 12.10 -1.02
N LEU A 171 -4.80 12.73 0.14
CA LEU A 171 -4.37 14.12 0.24
C LEU A 171 -2.95 14.34 -0.28
N MET A 172 -2.03 13.41 0.01
CA MET A 172 -0.67 13.47 -0.50
C MET A 172 -0.63 13.44 -2.03
N GLN A 173 -1.38 12.53 -2.66
CA GLN A 173 -1.42 12.46 -4.11
C GLN A 173 -2.21 13.62 -4.73
N ALA A 174 -3.21 14.17 -4.03
CA ALA A 174 -3.90 15.38 -4.44
C ALA A 174 -2.94 16.59 -4.54
N ILE A 175 -1.99 16.71 -3.59
CA ILE A 175 -0.91 17.70 -3.70
C ILE A 175 -0.14 17.50 -5.01
N GLY A 176 0.27 16.27 -5.31
CA GLY A 176 1.01 15.96 -6.52
C GLY A 176 0.24 16.33 -7.80
N HIS A 177 -1.04 15.96 -7.88
CA HIS A 177 -1.91 16.32 -9.01
C HIS A 177 -2.03 17.83 -9.18
N GLU A 178 -2.28 18.56 -8.11
CA GLU A 178 -2.46 20.01 -8.17
C GLU A 178 -1.17 20.75 -8.55
N ILE A 179 -0.01 20.31 -8.02
CA ILE A 179 1.29 20.84 -8.43
C ILE A 179 1.55 20.56 -9.91
N LYS A 180 1.29 19.33 -10.37
CA LYS A 180 1.49 18.97 -11.79
C LYS A 180 0.59 19.77 -12.71
N ARG A 181 -0.66 20.05 -12.29
CA ARG A 181 -1.60 20.90 -13.02
C ARG A 181 -1.10 22.35 -13.15
N ARG A 182 -0.53 22.92 -12.06
CA ARG A 182 -0.03 24.29 -12.02
C ARG A 182 1.35 24.43 -12.68
N MET A 183 2.21 23.44 -12.48
CA MET A 183 3.59 23.40 -12.97
C MET A 183 3.83 22.06 -13.71
N PRO A 184 3.46 21.97 -14.99
CA PRO A 184 3.55 20.71 -15.75
C PRO A 184 4.97 20.12 -15.84
N GLN A 185 6.00 20.97 -15.72
CA GLN A 185 7.41 20.56 -15.77
C GLN A 185 7.97 20.14 -14.41
N ALA A 186 7.20 20.27 -13.32
CA ALA A 186 7.69 19.89 -11.98
C ALA A 186 7.97 18.38 -11.93
N ALA A 187 9.15 18.04 -11.43
CA ALA A 187 9.56 16.65 -11.17
C ALA A 187 8.99 16.21 -9.82
N ILE A 188 7.97 15.35 -9.85
CA ILE A 188 7.29 14.86 -8.65
C ILE A 188 7.63 13.37 -8.47
N CYS A 189 8.08 12.99 -7.29
CA CYS A 189 8.28 11.61 -6.91
C CYS A 189 7.31 11.23 -5.80
N TYR A 190 6.42 10.26 -6.07
CA TYR A 190 5.61 9.59 -5.05
C TYR A 190 6.10 8.17 -4.85
N CYS A 191 6.39 7.78 -3.63
CA CYS A 191 6.71 6.39 -3.30
C CYS A 191 6.38 6.08 -1.83
N SER A 192 6.18 4.81 -1.53
CA SER A 192 6.18 4.36 -0.14
C SER A 192 7.62 4.27 0.40
N SER A 193 7.79 4.38 1.70
CA SER A 193 9.09 4.18 2.33
C SER A 193 9.64 2.77 2.13
N GLU A 194 8.76 1.81 1.90
CA GLU A 194 9.13 0.44 1.55
C GLU A 194 9.73 0.36 0.14
N LYS A 195 9.14 1.06 -0.84
CA LYS A 195 9.69 1.17 -2.20
C LYS A 195 11.03 1.89 -2.18
N PHE A 196 11.17 2.99 -1.42
CA PHE A 196 12.44 3.68 -1.22
C PHE A 196 13.53 2.73 -0.70
N THR A 197 13.20 1.91 0.32
CA THR A 197 14.10 0.90 0.87
C THR A 197 14.51 -0.14 -0.18
N ASN A 198 13.57 -0.66 -0.93
CA ASN A 198 13.84 -1.67 -1.95
C ASN A 198 14.67 -1.12 -3.11
N ASP A 199 14.38 0.11 -3.57
CA ASP A 199 15.16 0.80 -4.58
C ASP A 199 16.61 1.04 -4.11
N MET A 200 16.81 1.41 -2.83
CA MET A 200 18.11 1.57 -2.22
C MET A 200 18.89 0.24 -2.17
N ILE A 201 18.26 -0.83 -1.67
CA ILE A 201 18.89 -2.16 -1.58
C ILE A 201 19.32 -2.66 -2.97
N ASN A 202 18.46 -2.50 -3.96
CA ASN A 202 18.76 -2.88 -5.34
C ASN A 202 19.92 -2.03 -5.90
N SER A 203 19.92 -0.73 -5.63
CA SER A 203 21.00 0.17 -6.07
C SER A 203 22.33 -0.14 -5.43
N LEU A 204 22.35 -0.59 -4.16
CA LEU A 204 23.56 -1.11 -3.48
C LEU A 204 24.03 -2.41 -4.13
N ARG A 205 23.12 -3.33 -4.42
CA ARG A 205 23.45 -4.64 -5.02
C ARG A 205 24.09 -4.51 -6.40
N TYR A 206 23.63 -3.52 -7.19
CA TYR A 206 24.07 -3.33 -8.58
C TYR A 206 25.06 -2.15 -8.76
N ASP A 207 25.62 -1.61 -7.67
CA ASP A 207 26.53 -0.46 -7.66
C ASP A 207 25.97 0.79 -8.39
N LYS A 208 24.67 1.06 -8.20
CA LYS A 208 23.94 2.17 -8.83
C LYS A 208 23.47 3.25 -7.84
N MET A 209 24.22 3.42 -6.71
CA MET A 209 23.84 4.39 -5.68
C MET A 209 23.84 5.84 -6.19
N THR A 210 24.67 6.18 -7.16
CA THR A 210 24.66 7.52 -7.78
C THR A 210 23.33 7.77 -8.47
N SER A 211 22.86 6.84 -9.29
CA SER A 211 21.56 6.96 -9.98
C SER A 211 20.37 7.01 -9.00
N PHE A 212 20.47 6.27 -7.88
CA PHE A 212 19.47 6.34 -6.81
C PHE A 212 19.41 7.72 -6.18
N ARG A 213 20.57 8.29 -5.84
CA ARG A 213 20.68 9.64 -5.26
C ARG A 213 20.20 10.70 -6.25
N ASP A 214 20.57 10.60 -7.51
CA ASP A 214 20.11 11.50 -8.57
C ASP A 214 18.58 11.45 -8.72
N LYS A 215 18.01 10.25 -8.67
CA LYS A 215 16.56 10.06 -8.71
C LYS A 215 15.83 10.77 -7.58
N PHE A 216 16.27 10.61 -6.32
CA PHE A 216 15.53 11.11 -5.18
C PHE A 216 15.93 12.53 -4.75
N ARG A 217 17.13 13.02 -5.08
CA ARG A 217 17.62 14.32 -4.64
C ARG A 217 17.41 15.45 -5.65
N ASN A 218 17.06 15.12 -6.92
CA ASN A 218 16.82 16.13 -7.98
C ASN A 218 15.32 16.36 -8.26
N MET A 219 14.42 15.91 -7.38
CA MET A 219 12.98 16.15 -7.50
C MET A 219 12.62 17.54 -7.01
N ASP A 220 11.56 18.12 -7.60
CA ASP A 220 10.95 19.35 -7.08
C ASP A 220 10.02 19.07 -5.90
N VAL A 221 9.40 17.87 -5.90
CA VAL A 221 8.49 17.43 -4.85
C VAL A 221 8.72 15.96 -4.54
N LEU A 222 8.99 15.67 -3.28
CA LEU A 222 9.08 14.31 -2.75
C LEU A 222 7.87 14.02 -1.86
N LEU A 223 7.07 13.02 -2.25
CA LEU A 223 5.91 12.52 -1.52
C LEU A 223 6.25 11.11 -1.00
N ILE A 224 6.49 10.99 0.31
CA ILE A 224 6.84 9.72 0.96
C ILE A 224 5.69 9.24 1.82
N ASP A 225 5.12 8.08 1.45
CA ASP A 225 4.04 7.45 2.19
C ASP A 225 4.56 6.38 3.17
N ASP A 226 3.80 6.20 4.25
CA ASP A 226 4.03 5.16 5.26
C ASP A 226 5.45 5.16 5.85
N ILE A 227 5.93 6.34 6.30
CA ILE A 227 7.29 6.54 6.81
C ILE A 227 7.65 5.61 7.98
N GLN A 228 6.67 5.09 8.72
CA GLN A 228 6.86 4.16 9.83
C GLN A 228 7.58 2.86 9.41
N PHE A 229 7.54 2.46 8.14
CA PHE A 229 8.25 1.27 7.67
C PHE A 229 9.77 1.47 7.50
N LEU A 230 10.30 2.69 7.75
CA LEU A 230 11.74 2.88 7.94
C LEU A 230 12.23 2.45 9.32
N ALA A 231 11.32 2.19 10.27
CA ALA A 231 11.67 1.71 11.61
C ALA A 231 12.63 0.50 11.54
N GLN A 232 13.64 0.47 12.41
CA GLN A 232 14.66 -0.58 12.52
C GLN A 232 15.55 -0.77 11.28
N LYS A 233 15.53 0.14 10.30
CA LYS A 233 16.34 0.07 9.08
C LYS A 233 17.40 1.18 9.07
N GLU A 234 18.39 1.12 9.96
CA GLU A 234 19.38 2.18 10.18
C GLU A 234 20.00 2.73 8.90
N ARG A 235 20.52 1.86 8.01
CA ARG A 235 21.14 2.30 6.74
C ARG A 235 20.15 3.04 5.83
N THR A 236 18.88 2.65 5.82
CA THR A 236 17.86 3.31 5.02
C THR A 236 17.47 4.65 5.64
N GLN A 237 17.41 4.72 6.97
CA GLN A 237 17.19 5.98 7.70
C GLN A 237 18.31 6.97 7.43
N GLU A 238 19.57 6.52 7.41
CA GLU A 238 20.73 7.35 7.09
C GLU A 238 20.66 7.91 5.66
N GLU A 239 20.41 7.08 4.64
CA GLU A 239 20.30 7.55 3.25
C GLU A 239 19.08 8.46 3.06
N PHE A 240 17.97 8.18 3.76
CA PHE A 240 16.80 9.05 3.75
C PHE A 240 17.09 10.40 4.41
N PHE A 241 17.83 10.42 5.52
CA PHE A 241 18.24 11.66 6.16
C PHE A 241 19.08 12.56 5.22
N HIS A 242 20.03 11.98 4.49
CA HIS A 242 20.80 12.71 3.50
C HIS A 242 19.95 13.20 2.32
N THR A 243 19.00 12.40 1.88
CA THR A 243 18.04 12.78 0.82
C THR A 243 17.13 13.92 1.28
N PHE A 244 16.61 13.83 2.50
CA PHE A 244 15.82 14.89 3.12
C PHE A 244 16.60 16.22 3.18
N ASN A 245 17.82 16.21 3.71
CA ASN A 245 18.63 17.42 3.82
C ASN A 245 18.93 18.03 2.44
N ALA A 246 19.34 17.23 1.46
CA ALA A 246 19.62 17.70 0.11
C ALA A 246 18.41 18.41 -0.54
N LEU A 247 17.21 17.84 -0.37
CA LEU A 247 15.96 18.43 -0.88
C LEU A 247 15.59 19.71 -0.11
N HIS A 248 15.65 19.66 1.21
CA HIS A 248 15.29 20.80 2.06
C HIS A 248 16.21 22.00 1.83
N GLU A 249 17.54 21.79 1.76
CA GLU A 249 18.54 22.83 1.47
C GLU A 249 18.37 23.41 0.06
N SER A 250 17.94 22.57 -0.91
CA SER A 250 17.62 22.99 -2.28
C SER A 250 16.23 23.60 -2.42
N MET A 251 15.53 23.87 -1.31
CA MET A 251 14.18 24.43 -1.28
C MET A 251 13.16 23.60 -2.10
N LYS A 252 13.28 22.27 -2.07
CA LYS A 252 12.33 21.35 -2.68
C LYS A 252 11.28 20.92 -1.66
N GLN A 253 10.05 20.69 -2.12
CA GLN A 253 8.94 20.33 -1.22
C GLN A 253 9.06 18.87 -0.79
N ILE A 254 8.90 18.65 0.52
CA ILE A 254 8.83 17.30 1.10
C ILE A 254 7.46 17.16 1.79
N VAL A 255 6.75 16.07 1.48
CA VAL A 255 5.51 15.67 2.15
C VAL A 255 5.67 14.24 2.64
N ILE A 256 5.35 14.02 3.90
CA ILE A 256 5.53 12.75 4.59
C ILE A 256 4.19 12.31 5.15
N ALA A 257 3.81 11.03 4.97
CA ALA A 257 2.65 10.47 5.66
C ALA A 257 3.06 9.34 6.61
N SER A 258 2.32 9.22 7.72
CA SER A 258 2.54 8.22 8.76
C SER A 258 1.22 7.74 9.37
N ASP A 259 1.22 6.56 9.97
CA ASP A 259 0.10 6.06 10.78
C ASP A 259 0.03 6.71 12.18
N ARG A 260 1.12 7.40 12.61
CA ARG A 260 1.26 8.02 13.94
C ARG A 260 2.11 9.28 13.88
N SER A 261 2.05 10.09 14.94
CA SER A 261 2.82 11.34 15.03
C SER A 261 4.34 11.11 15.09
N PRO A 262 5.19 12.09 14.70
CA PRO A 262 6.65 11.95 14.78
C PRO A 262 7.13 11.51 16.17
N LYS A 263 6.52 12.02 17.23
CA LYS A 263 6.87 11.70 18.64
C LYS A 263 6.62 10.23 19.00
N GLU A 264 5.71 9.58 18.31
CA GLU A 264 5.36 8.16 18.53
C GLU A 264 6.21 7.20 17.69
N LEU A 265 7.06 7.70 16.79
CA LEU A 265 7.98 6.93 15.97
C LEU A 265 9.28 6.60 16.74
N ALA A 266 9.16 5.82 17.82
CA ALA A 266 10.28 5.53 18.73
C ALA A 266 11.47 4.81 18.06
N GLU A 267 11.23 4.09 16.97
CA GLU A 267 12.26 3.29 16.24
C GLU A 267 12.87 4.06 15.05
N ILE A 268 12.53 5.33 14.90
CA ILE A 268 13.15 6.27 13.96
C ILE A 268 14.18 7.10 14.73
N GLU A 269 15.36 7.26 14.14
CA GLU A 269 16.44 8.06 14.72
C GLU A 269 16.00 9.48 15.08
N ASP A 270 16.49 9.99 16.22
CA ASP A 270 16.14 11.31 16.75
C ASP A 270 16.40 12.46 15.75
N ARG A 271 17.48 12.34 14.96
CA ARG A 271 17.83 13.32 13.93
C ARG A 271 16.77 13.41 12.81
N LEU A 272 16.18 12.27 12.39
CA LEU A 272 15.09 12.25 11.41
C LEU A 272 13.79 12.73 12.03
N ARG A 273 13.49 12.29 13.25
CA ARG A 273 12.29 12.70 13.97
C ARG A 273 12.26 14.22 14.17
N SER A 274 13.39 14.83 14.54
CA SER A 274 13.53 16.29 14.64
C SER A 274 13.28 16.99 13.30
N ARG A 275 13.71 16.39 12.17
CA ARG A 275 13.45 16.94 10.83
C ARG A 275 11.95 16.90 10.47
N PHE A 276 11.25 15.84 10.86
CA PHE A 276 9.80 15.71 10.64
C PHE A 276 9.01 16.78 11.44
N GLU A 277 9.50 17.15 12.61
CA GLU A 277 8.90 18.18 13.46
C GLU A 277 9.21 19.61 13.01
N TRP A 278 10.12 19.82 12.10
CA TRP A 278 10.59 21.13 11.66
C TRP A 278 9.54 21.93 10.89
N GLY A 279 8.65 21.25 10.18
CA GLY A 279 7.61 21.87 9.36
C GLY A 279 6.24 21.87 10.03
N LEU A 280 5.20 21.69 9.21
CA LEU A 280 3.82 21.59 9.70
C LEU A 280 3.45 20.13 9.90
N ILE A 281 2.92 19.82 11.07
CA ILE A 281 2.34 18.52 11.39
C ILE A 281 0.82 18.67 11.36
N ALA A 282 0.15 17.89 10.52
CA ALA A 282 -1.30 17.89 10.39
C ALA A 282 -1.87 16.48 10.64
N ASP A 283 -2.81 16.40 11.57
CA ASP A 283 -3.50 15.16 11.91
C ASP A 283 -4.78 14.98 11.08
N ILE A 284 -5.11 13.72 10.83
CA ILE A 284 -6.36 13.33 10.19
C ILE A 284 -7.09 12.40 11.13
N GLN A 285 -8.19 12.92 11.70
CA GLN A 285 -9.04 12.20 12.65
C GLN A 285 -10.08 11.32 11.92
N PRO A 286 -10.63 10.29 12.58
CA PRO A 286 -11.74 9.52 12.04
C PRO A 286 -12.92 10.42 11.65
N PRO A 287 -13.53 10.18 10.47
CA PRO A 287 -14.68 10.98 10.04
C PRO A 287 -15.89 10.74 10.94
N ASP A 288 -16.64 11.80 11.21
CA ASP A 288 -17.94 11.72 11.84
C ASP A 288 -18.99 11.07 10.91
N LEU A 289 -20.19 10.82 11.43
CA LEU A 289 -21.24 10.13 10.69
C LEU A 289 -21.63 10.86 9.40
N GLU A 290 -21.76 12.19 9.47
CA GLU A 290 -22.12 13.02 8.33
C GLU A 290 -21.06 12.97 7.24
N THR A 291 -19.78 13.09 7.62
CA THR A 291 -18.66 12.94 6.70
C THR A 291 -18.59 11.55 6.07
N LYS A 292 -18.88 10.48 6.84
CA LYS A 292 -18.93 9.11 6.30
C LYS A 292 -20.02 8.96 5.24
N VAL A 293 -21.22 9.50 5.49
CA VAL A 293 -22.33 9.50 4.53
C VAL A 293 -21.94 10.25 3.26
N ALA A 294 -21.33 11.43 3.41
CA ALA A 294 -20.88 12.23 2.27
C ALA A 294 -19.79 11.51 1.46
N ILE A 295 -18.85 10.79 2.12
CA ILE A 295 -17.83 9.97 1.46
C ILE A 295 -18.50 8.86 0.64
N LEU A 296 -19.45 8.14 1.20
CA LEU A 296 -20.17 7.07 0.51
C LEU A 296 -20.93 7.60 -0.72
N GLN A 297 -21.63 8.73 -0.59
CA GLN A 297 -22.35 9.36 -1.70
C GLN A 297 -21.39 9.84 -2.80
N LYS A 298 -20.27 10.48 -2.43
CA LYS A 298 -19.28 10.95 -3.38
C LYS A 298 -18.62 9.78 -4.14
N LYS A 299 -18.34 8.67 -3.45
CA LYS A 299 -17.80 7.46 -4.08
C LYS A 299 -18.81 6.76 -4.98
N ALA A 300 -20.09 6.69 -4.59
CA ALA A 300 -21.15 6.15 -5.42
C ALA A 300 -21.34 6.98 -6.70
N GLU A 301 -21.27 8.31 -6.61
CA GLU A 301 -21.29 9.22 -7.76
C GLU A 301 -20.14 8.93 -8.74
N GLN A 302 -18.92 8.72 -8.23
CA GLN A 302 -17.75 8.35 -9.04
C GLN A 302 -17.93 7.01 -9.78
N GLU A 303 -18.60 6.04 -9.14
CA GLU A 303 -18.94 4.75 -9.75
C GLU A 303 -20.24 4.82 -10.60
N LYS A 304 -20.86 6.00 -10.73
CA LYS A 304 -22.09 6.26 -11.47
C LYS A 304 -23.29 5.42 -10.97
N VAL A 305 -23.36 5.20 -9.67
CA VAL A 305 -24.41 4.43 -9.01
C VAL A 305 -25.20 5.36 -8.09
N THR A 306 -26.53 5.24 -8.14
CA THR A 306 -27.41 5.95 -7.20
C THR A 306 -27.41 5.22 -5.86
N LEU A 307 -26.91 5.87 -4.81
CA LEU A 307 -26.92 5.36 -3.44
C LEU A 307 -27.98 6.12 -2.63
N PRO A 308 -29.09 5.48 -2.22
CA PRO A 308 -30.09 6.11 -1.37
C PRO A 308 -29.51 6.56 -0.03
N THR A 309 -29.99 7.68 0.50
CA THR A 309 -29.46 8.28 1.74
C THR A 309 -29.63 7.37 2.96
N ASP A 310 -30.73 6.62 3.03
CA ASP A 310 -30.98 5.64 4.10
C ASP A 310 -30.00 4.46 4.06
N VAL A 311 -29.61 4.01 2.87
CA VAL A 311 -28.56 3.01 2.67
C VAL A 311 -27.20 3.56 3.09
N ALA A 312 -26.84 4.78 2.66
CA ALA A 312 -25.61 5.44 3.04
C ALA A 312 -25.51 5.60 4.56
N LEU A 313 -26.60 6.02 5.20
CA LEU A 313 -26.69 6.16 6.66
C LEU A 313 -26.54 4.81 7.37
N TYR A 314 -27.18 3.76 6.87
CA TYR A 314 -27.05 2.41 7.40
C TYR A 314 -25.60 1.92 7.36
N VAL A 315 -24.94 2.06 6.21
CA VAL A 315 -23.54 1.65 6.05
C VAL A 315 -22.62 2.45 6.98
N ALA A 316 -22.76 3.79 6.99
CA ALA A 316 -21.96 4.70 7.80
C ALA A 316 -22.12 4.46 9.32
N SER A 317 -23.29 4.06 9.78
CA SER A 317 -23.58 3.79 11.20
C SER A 317 -23.03 2.45 11.67
N ASN A 318 -22.98 1.45 10.79
CA ASN A 318 -22.54 0.10 11.14
C ASN A 318 -21.06 -0.13 10.93
N ILE A 319 -20.39 0.65 10.04
CA ILE A 319 -18.95 0.56 9.80
C ILE A 319 -18.25 1.66 10.59
N ARG A 320 -17.56 1.28 11.66
CA ARG A 320 -16.94 2.22 12.61
C ARG A 320 -15.46 2.48 12.33
N SER A 321 -14.77 1.58 11.65
CA SER A 321 -13.32 1.49 11.65
C SER A 321 -12.62 2.55 10.80
N ASN A 322 -12.77 2.55 9.49
CA ASN A 322 -12.04 3.45 8.59
C ASN A 322 -12.72 3.61 7.23
N VAL A 323 -12.24 4.58 6.43
CA VAL A 323 -12.81 4.89 5.11
C VAL A 323 -12.60 3.74 4.11
N ARG A 324 -11.50 2.97 4.20
CA ARG A 324 -11.28 1.81 3.31
C ARG A 324 -12.37 0.75 3.48
N GLU A 325 -12.82 0.52 4.71
CA GLU A 325 -13.91 -0.42 4.98
C GLU A 325 -15.27 0.10 4.51
N LEU A 326 -15.50 1.42 4.59
CA LEU A 326 -16.68 2.06 3.98
C LEU A 326 -16.67 1.87 2.45
N GLU A 327 -15.55 2.12 1.80
CA GLU A 327 -15.38 1.90 0.36
C GLU A 327 -15.56 0.42 0.00
N GLY A 328 -15.01 -0.49 0.80
CA GLY A 328 -15.16 -1.94 0.62
C GLY A 328 -16.61 -2.41 0.68
N ALA A 329 -17.40 -1.85 1.61
CA ALA A 329 -18.83 -2.13 1.71
C ALA A 329 -19.60 -1.60 0.50
N LEU A 330 -19.29 -0.37 0.06
CA LEU A 330 -19.91 0.21 -1.13
C LEU A 330 -19.58 -0.61 -2.39
N ILE A 331 -18.32 -0.96 -2.60
CA ILE A 331 -17.90 -1.80 -3.75
C ILE A 331 -18.65 -3.13 -3.74
N ARG A 332 -18.81 -3.76 -2.58
CA ARG A 332 -19.58 -5.01 -2.46
C ARG A 332 -21.05 -4.83 -2.84
N LEU A 333 -21.69 -3.74 -2.39
CA LEU A 333 -23.08 -3.44 -2.75
C LEU A 333 -23.22 -3.20 -4.24
N VAL A 334 -22.35 -2.39 -4.83
CA VAL A 334 -22.37 -2.06 -6.27
C VAL A 334 -22.11 -3.30 -7.12
N ALA A 335 -21.11 -4.10 -6.78
CA ALA A 335 -20.81 -5.32 -7.51
C ALA A 335 -21.97 -6.32 -7.46
N HIS A 336 -22.55 -6.53 -6.28
CA HIS A 336 -23.66 -7.46 -6.12
C HIS A 336 -24.95 -6.98 -6.84
N SER A 337 -25.26 -5.67 -6.76
CA SER A 337 -26.36 -5.03 -7.48
C SER A 337 -26.20 -5.17 -8.99
N SER A 338 -25.01 -4.89 -9.52
CA SER A 338 -24.70 -5.00 -10.95
C SER A 338 -24.80 -6.43 -11.48
N LEU A 339 -24.38 -7.44 -10.70
CA LEU A 339 -24.42 -8.85 -11.10
C LEU A 339 -25.85 -9.41 -11.15
N ILE A 340 -26.75 -8.95 -10.26
CA ILE A 340 -28.13 -9.46 -10.16
C ILE A 340 -29.09 -8.54 -10.90
N GLY A 341 -28.72 -7.32 -11.27
CA GLY A 341 -29.57 -6.31 -11.86
C GLY A 341 -30.63 -5.75 -10.87
N ALA A 342 -30.32 -5.77 -9.56
CA ALA A 342 -31.21 -5.31 -8.51
C ALA A 342 -30.90 -3.87 -8.10
N GLU A 343 -31.96 -3.08 -7.76
CA GLU A 343 -31.78 -1.76 -7.17
C GLU A 343 -31.20 -1.84 -5.75
N ILE A 344 -30.35 -0.87 -5.40
CA ILE A 344 -29.79 -0.76 -4.06
C ILE A 344 -30.84 -0.13 -3.14
N THR A 345 -31.54 -0.96 -2.36
CA THR A 345 -32.49 -0.56 -1.32
C THR A 345 -31.97 -0.91 0.06
N LEU A 346 -32.56 -0.32 1.11
CA LEU A 346 -32.14 -0.61 2.49
C LEU A 346 -32.26 -2.10 2.87
N PRO A 347 -33.34 -2.82 2.58
CA PRO A 347 -33.42 -4.26 2.85
C PRO A 347 -32.37 -5.06 2.08
N TYR A 348 -32.12 -4.67 0.82
CA TYR A 348 -31.11 -5.30 0.01
C TYR A 348 -29.69 -5.10 0.60
N ALA A 349 -29.36 -3.87 1.00
CA ALA A 349 -28.09 -3.55 1.63
C ALA A 349 -27.88 -4.31 2.94
N GLN A 350 -28.92 -4.43 3.77
CA GLN A 350 -28.90 -5.21 5.00
C GLN A 350 -28.59 -6.69 4.72
N GLN A 351 -29.20 -7.29 3.71
CA GLN A 351 -28.95 -8.67 3.33
C GLN A 351 -27.53 -8.89 2.82
N VAL A 352 -27.06 -8.05 1.89
CA VAL A 352 -25.72 -8.20 1.24
C VAL A 352 -24.58 -7.94 2.22
N LEU A 353 -24.76 -6.98 3.12
CA LEU A 353 -23.71 -6.57 4.07
C LEU A 353 -23.77 -7.29 5.42
N LYS A 354 -24.80 -8.11 5.68
CA LYS A 354 -24.97 -8.80 6.97
C LYS A 354 -23.69 -9.49 7.43
N ASN A 355 -23.18 -10.40 6.63
CA ASN A 355 -21.96 -11.16 6.99
C ASN A 355 -20.72 -10.25 7.11
N PHE A 356 -20.65 -9.19 6.34
CA PHE A 356 -19.55 -8.23 6.39
C PHE A 356 -19.60 -7.41 7.69
N ILE A 357 -20.76 -6.92 8.07
CA ILE A 357 -20.97 -6.17 9.32
C ILE A 357 -20.80 -7.10 10.54
N ASP A 358 -21.36 -8.31 10.49
CA ASP A 358 -21.21 -9.29 11.56
C ASP A 358 -19.75 -9.70 11.78
N SER A 359 -18.98 -9.85 10.71
CA SER A 359 -17.55 -10.13 10.81
C SER A 359 -16.75 -8.97 11.43
N GLN A 360 -17.18 -7.74 11.20
CA GLN A 360 -16.57 -6.56 11.81
C GLN A 360 -17.02 -6.36 13.27
N ALA A 361 -18.27 -6.64 13.58
CA ALA A 361 -18.76 -6.63 14.96
C ALA A 361 -18.07 -7.68 15.82
N ARG A 362 -17.59 -8.76 15.22
CA ARG A 362 -16.79 -9.82 15.87
C ARG A 362 -15.30 -9.49 15.98
N LYS A 363 -14.80 -8.39 15.39
CA LYS A 363 -13.41 -7.97 15.64
C LYS A 363 -13.25 -7.72 17.14
N VAL A 364 -12.44 -8.56 17.75
CA VAL A 364 -12.10 -8.46 19.17
C VAL A 364 -11.43 -7.09 19.40
N THR A 365 -11.99 -6.29 20.30
CA THR A 365 -11.40 -5.00 20.69
C THR A 365 -10.76 -5.10 22.06
N ILE A 366 -9.77 -4.24 22.36
CA ILE A 366 -9.16 -4.19 23.70
C ILE A 366 -10.24 -3.93 24.76
N GLU A 367 -11.24 -3.11 24.46
CA GLU A 367 -12.33 -2.81 25.39
C GLU A 367 -13.23 -4.04 25.64
N SER A 368 -13.55 -4.82 24.59
CA SER A 368 -14.33 -6.06 24.76
C SER A 368 -13.56 -7.10 25.60
N ILE A 369 -12.25 -7.20 25.40
CA ILE A 369 -11.37 -8.05 26.23
C ILE A 369 -11.37 -7.58 27.68
N GLN A 370 -11.18 -6.28 27.91
CA GLN A 370 -11.18 -5.71 29.26
C GLN A 370 -12.50 -5.97 29.98
N LYS A 371 -13.63 -5.80 29.30
CA LYS A 371 -14.98 -6.01 29.85
C LYS A 371 -15.18 -7.49 30.20
N MET A 372 -14.85 -8.38 29.29
CA MET A 372 -15.02 -9.81 29.49
C MET A 372 -14.14 -10.36 30.63
N VAL A 373 -12.87 -9.94 30.69
CA VAL A 373 -11.98 -10.33 31.81
C VAL A 373 -12.45 -9.72 33.10
N ALA A 374 -12.93 -8.47 33.11
CA ALA A 374 -13.51 -7.87 34.31
C ALA A 374 -14.70 -8.69 34.84
N GLU A 375 -15.64 -9.04 33.97
CA GLU A 375 -16.81 -9.88 34.32
C GLU A 375 -16.39 -11.25 34.85
N GLN A 376 -15.42 -11.91 34.19
CA GLN A 376 -14.93 -13.23 34.59
C GLN A 376 -14.31 -13.25 36.02
N PHE A 377 -13.68 -12.14 36.44
CA PHE A 377 -13.03 -12.00 37.73
C PHE A 377 -13.84 -11.18 38.75
N GLY A 378 -15.10 -10.80 38.42
CA GLY A 378 -15.95 -10.00 39.29
C GLY A 378 -15.42 -8.59 39.59
N LEU A 379 -14.69 -8.01 38.61
CA LEU A 379 -14.11 -6.68 38.71
C LEU A 379 -14.91 -5.66 37.87
N ARG A 380 -14.81 -4.39 38.24
CA ARG A 380 -15.33 -3.32 37.40
C ARG A 380 -14.27 -2.94 36.36
N LEU A 381 -14.68 -2.54 35.16
CA LEU A 381 -13.79 -2.13 34.05
C LEU A 381 -12.76 -1.06 34.49
N VAL A 382 -13.20 -0.13 35.35
CA VAL A 382 -12.34 0.96 35.88
C VAL A 382 -11.20 0.40 36.73
N GLU A 383 -11.39 -0.73 37.44
CA GLU A 383 -10.37 -1.35 38.29
C GLU A 383 -9.25 -1.99 37.49
N ILE A 384 -9.57 -2.58 36.32
CA ILE A 384 -8.55 -3.10 35.40
C ILE A 384 -7.65 -1.97 34.86
N LYS A 385 -8.22 -0.79 34.61
CA LYS A 385 -7.49 0.40 34.12
C LYS A 385 -6.77 1.18 35.23
N ALA A 386 -7.12 0.97 36.49
CA ALA A 386 -6.57 1.73 37.61
C ALA A 386 -5.07 1.43 37.88
N LYS A 387 -4.39 2.35 38.57
CA LYS A 387 -2.99 2.20 39.00
C LYS A 387 -2.83 1.28 40.22
N ASN A 388 -3.80 0.41 40.50
CA ASN A 388 -3.74 -0.52 41.63
C ASN A 388 -2.83 -1.73 41.31
N ASN A 389 -1.96 -2.09 42.26
CA ASN A 389 -0.99 -3.17 42.14
C ASN A 389 -1.34 -4.40 43.02
N SER A 390 -2.57 -4.48 43.57
CA SER A 390 -2.99 -5.68 44.29
C SER A 390 -3.04 -6.88 43.34
N ARG A 391 -2.65 -8.06 43.84
CA ARG A 391 -2.59 -9.30 43.05
C ARG A 391 -3.95 -9.64 42.43
N ALA A 392 -5.03 -9.34 43.12
CA ALA A 392 -6.41 -9.56 42.66
C ALA A 392 -6.77 -8.75 41.40
N ILE A 393 -6.10 -7.61 41.15
CA ILE A 393 -6.33 -6.77 39.97
C ILE A 393 -5.22 -6.93 38.93
N VAL A 394 -3.97 -7.10 39.37
CA VAL A 394 -2.81 -7.25 38.48
C VAL A 394 -2.91 -8.52 37.63
N TYR A 395 -3.31 -9.64 38.23
CA TYR A 395 -3.39 -10.91 37.50
C TYR A 395 -4.45 -10.92 36.41
N PRO A 396 -5.70 -10.52 36.62
CA PRO A 396 -6.67 -10.33 35.54
C PRO A 396 -6.21 -9.34 34.49
N ARG A 397 -5.57 -8.24 34.90
CA ARG A 397 -5.02 -7.24 33.96
C ARG A 397 -3.95 -7.85 33.06
N GLN A 398 -3.06 -8.69 33.58
CA GLN A 398 -2.03 -9.40 32.81
C GLN A 398 -2.66 -10.35 31.77
N ILE A 399 -3.72 -11.08 32.17
CA ILE A 399 -4.49 -11.92 31.25
C ILE A 399 -5.14 -11.08 30.15
N ALA A 400 -5.75 -9.94 30.50
CA ALA A 400 -6.36 -9.06 29.53
C ALA A 400 -5.34 -8.45 28.56
N MET A 401 -4.14 -8.06 29.02
CA MET A 401 -3.04 -7.59 28.17
C MET A 401 -2.53 -8.70 27.24
N TYR A 402 -2.41 -9.92 27.74
CA TYR A 402 -2.05 -11.11 26.96
C TYR A 402 -3.06 -11.35 25.82
N LEU A 403 -4.36 -11.40 26.15
CA LEU A 403 -5.42 -11.57 25.16
C LEU A 403 -5.45 -10.41 24.15
N ALA A 404 -5.26 -9.16 24.60
CA ALA A 404 -5.20 -8.00 23.72
C ALA A 404 -4.05 -8.11 22.71
N LYS A 405 -2.88 -8.60 23.12
CA LYS A 405 -1.74 -8.81 22.22
C LYS A 405 -2.00 -9.90 21.18
N HIS A 406 -2.69 -10.98 21.54
CA HIS A 406 -2.91 -12.13 20.67
C HIS A 406 -4.17 -12.06 19.82
N LEU A 407 -5.20 -11.33 20.26
CA LEU A 407 -6.51 -11.27 19.58
C LEU A 407 -6.75 -9.93 18.86
N THR A 408 -5.84 -8.95 19.00
CA THR A 408 -5.94 -7.67 18.31
C THR A 408 -4.64 -7.32 17.59
N GLU A 409 -4.73 -6.43 16.59
CA GLU A 409 -3.56 -5.91 15.89
C GLU A 409 -2.86 -4.75 16.63
N ALA A 410 -3.30 -4.46 17.86
CA ALA A 410 -2.79 -3.33 18.62
C ALA A 410 -1.32 -3.48 19.03
N SER A 411 -0.57 -2.41 18.93
CA SER A 411 0.82 -2.36 19.39
C SER A 411 0.92 -2.36 20.92
N LEU A 412 2.06 -2.83 21.48
CA LEU A 412 2.28 -2.82 22.92
C LEU A 412 2.08 -1.43 23.56
N PRO A 413 2.54 -0.32 22.97
CA PRO A 413 2.27 1.04 23.46
C PRO A 413 0.77 1.37 23.48
N GLU A 414 0.03 0.95 22.47
CA GLU A 414 -1.41 1.20 22.40
C GLU A 414 -2.18 0.41 23.45
N ILE A 415 -1.85 -0.88 23.60
CA ILE A 415 -2.38 -1.70 24.69
C ILE A 415 -2.09 -1.01 26.04
N GLY A 416 -0.84 -0.61 26.29
CA GLY A 416 -0.47 0.08 27.52
C GLY A 416 -1.30 1.34 27.80
N ARG A 417 -1.55 2.13 26.78
CA ARG A 417 -2.38 3.36 26.82
C ARG A 417 -3.81 3.03 27.26
N GLN A 418 -4.42 2.00 26.70
CA GLN A 418 -5.78 1.58 26.98
C GLN A 418 -5.94 0.89 28.36
N PHE A 419 -4.85 0.43 28.95
CA PHE A 419 -4.81 -0.11 30.33
C PHE A 419 -4.37 0.92 31.38
N GLY A 420 -4.77 2.19 31.19
CA GLY A 420 -4.53 3.27 32.16
C GLY A 420 -3.13 3.87 32.06
N GLY A 421 -2.58 4.00 30.86
CA GLY A 421 -1.28 4.60 30.60
C GLY A 421 -0.10 3.80 31.09
N LYS A 422 -0.19 2.47 31.06
CA LYS A 422 0.93 1.57 31.39
C LYS A 422 1.98 1.61 30.28
N HIS A 423 3.25 1.55 30.70
CA HIS A 423 4.37 1.53 29.76
C HIS A 423 4.38 0.23 28.94
N HIS A 424 4.86 0.29 27.69
CA HIS A 424 4.90 -0.89 26.81
C HIS A 424 5.70 -2.07 27.41
N THR A 425 6.75 -1.80 28.18
CA THR A 425 7.50 -2.84 28.91
C THR A 425 6.65 -3.57 29.94
N THR A 426 5.71 -2.89 30.59
CA THR A 426 4.76 -3.53 31.51
C THR A 426 3.83 -4.48 30.77
N VAL A 427 3.41 -4.10 29.55
CA VAL A 427 2.59 -4.97 28.70
C VAL A 427 3.41 -6.18 28.26
N LEU A 428 4.64 -5.97 27.79
CA LEU A 428 5.55 -7.03 27.34
C LEU A 428 5.77 -8.06 28.46
N HIS A 429 6.19 -7.60 29.65
CA HIS A 429 6.34 -8.49 30.82
C HIS A 429 5.06 -9.23 31.20
N SER A 430 3.89 -8.59 31.03
CA SER A 430 2.61 -9.23 31.31
C SER A 430 2.32 -10.36 30.32
N VAL A 431 2.62 -10.14 29.04
CA VAL A 431 2.45 -11.14 27.97
C VAL A 431 3.38 -12.32 28.21
N GLU A 432 4.68 -12.08 28.38
CA GLU A 432 5.69 -13.11 28.62
C GLU A 432 5.35 -13.96 29.86
N LYS A 433 4.96 -13.31 30.97
CA LYS A 433 4.60 -14.00 32.21
C LYS A 433 3.38 -14.91 32.03
N ILE A 434 2.34 -14.45 31.35
CA ILE A 434 1.15 -15.28 31.11
C ILE A 434 1.48 -16.42 30.15
N GLU A 435 2.31 -16.18 29.16
CA GLU A 435 2.76 -17.20 28.20
C GLU A 435 3.56 -18.32 28.90
N GLU A 436 4.41 -17.97 29.86
CA GLU A 436 5.15 -18.93 30.66
C GLU A 436 4.24 -19.71 31.60
N LEU A 437 3.33 -19.02 32.30
CA LEU A 437 2.36 -19.65 33.17
C LEU A 437 1.42 -20.62 32.44
N ARG A 438 1.03 -20.32 31.20
CA ARG A 438 0.21 -21.24 30.37
C ARG A 438 0.86 -22.60 30.13
N LYS A 439 2.19 -22.69 30.14
CA LYS A 439 2.92 -23.95 29.92
C LYS A 439 2.83 -24.86 31.15
N THR A 440 2.67 -24.31 32.35
CA THR A 440 2.70 -25.02 33.61
C THR A 440 1.33 -25.13 34.29
N ASP A 441 0.46 -24.14 34.11
CA ASP A 441 -0.86 -24.05 34.76
C ASP A 441 -1.97 -24.44 33.76
N LYS A 442 -2.52 -25.64 33.92
CA LYS A 442 -3.59 -26.18 33.10
C LYS A 442 -4.92 -25.42 33.25
N ASP A 443 -5.19 -24.88 34.44
CA ASP A 443 -6.44 -24.17 34.71
C ASP A 443 -6.42 -22.77 34.07
N LEU A 444 -5.28 -22.09 34.14
CA LEU A 444 -5.06 -20.83 33.38
C LEU A 444 -5.19 -21.07 31.89
N ASN A 445 -4.62 -22.16 31.38
CA ASN A 445 -4.72 -22.45 29.93
C ASN A 445 -6.18 -22.70 29.52
N ARG A 446 -6.97 -23.43 30.32
CA ARG A 446 -8.40 -23.63 30.07
C ARG A 446 -9.17 -22.31 30.11
N LEU A 447 -8.87 -21.44 31.08
CA LEU A 447 -9.51 -20.14 31.23
C LEU A 447 -9.23 -19.25 30.00
N ILE A 448 -7.98 -19.17 29.56
CA ILE A 448 -7.62 -18.35 28.39
C ILE A 448 -8.29 -18.87 27.13
N ASN A 449 -8.32 -20.20 26.91
CA ASN A 449 -9.00 -20.78 25.77
C ASN A 449 -10.50 -20.48 25.78
N LYS A 450 -11.16 -20.62 26.94
CA LYS A 450 -12.57 -20.26 27.12
C LYS A 450 -12.84 -18.79 26.79
N LEU A 451 -12.00 -17.88 27.31
CA LEU A 451 -12.13 -16.45 27.03
C LEU A 451 -11.90 -16.13 25.55
N THR A 452 -10.96 -16.81 24.90
CA THR A 452 -10.70 -16.67 23.47
C THR A 452 -11.90 -17.11 22.63
N GLU A 453 -12.49 -18.26 22.93
CA GLU A 453 -13.71 -18.76 22.28
C GLU A 453 -14.90 -17.80 22.45
N GLN A 454 -15.08 -17.27 23.66
CA GLN A 454 -16.15 -16.30 23.95
C GLN A 454 -15.97 -14.97 23.24
N LEU A 455 -14.73 -14.57 22.95
CA LEU A 455 -14.41 -13.36 22.20
C LEU A 455 -14.55 -13.54 20.67
N GLY A 456 -14.81 -14.75 20.19
CA GLY A 456 -15.06 -15.03 18.77
C GLY A 456 -13.81 -15.47 18.00
N GLY A 457 -12.87 -16.05 18.72
CA GLY A 457 -11.70 -16.74 18.14
C GLY A 457 -12.04 -18.16 17.69
#